data_d9a8133da8276e6add23adab9ae8f4a3
#
_entry.id   d9a8133da8276e6add23adab9ae8f4a3
#
_cell.length_a   1.000
_cell.length_b   1.000
_cell.length_c   1.000
_cell.angle_alpha   90.00
_cell.angle_beta   90.00
_cell.angle_gamma   90.00
#
_symmetry.space_group_name_H-M   'P 1'
#
loop_
_entity.id
_entity.type
_entity.pdbx_description
1 polymer ?
#
loop_
_entity_poly.entity_id
_entity_poly.type
_entity_poly.pdbx_seq_one_letter_code
_entity_poly.pdbx_strand_id
1 'polypeptide(L)'
;MNTIHDQAMNYVYQQVLQRLLSFFSRAERTALQLLIQRLVVAAGGMERMGEYKVMVTPSGTRDSCYMLALLRAAQLSIAGRAPATFQLRVATLRRSESGTAALNNMHRSFAALFLYDDPRVELLMVEHRQVLPFNHLAPLGMDSANAHRTNLLMMGHRRARGEKLEWRDDACLARAEFYGQIARWSNGVDAWLASESPRRQKQFVEDLDRAVQKAGIGALKPNSGTFDELFALLDGLGGDLYRGFYSESERQCWRPEGGFESCRRTTFVDIHDMAVGNLEERWPLLSEFLGFEAEEWVFHQGEGEYADPLIEAHLRGLEAEFISDRSYEAGFSEHVQRMLANMQLQRVPEPVCEQMIARLGQRQTTEELREAAASWLHQTYGLNEAQWVCLLFTPFIERGAGLERFLRSCHPGMLVALPDLHRAMQGLHGPEQVMQWMMDVSGLPVRLIGHLYAMEPLPAHGAARQTLETALDAAGLDGSGVGDRSVER
;
A
#
# COMPACT_ATOMS: atom_id res chain seq x y z
N MET A 1 23.69 -38.40 -9.21
CA MET A 1 23.58 -37.99 -7.79
C MET A 1 22.29 -37.22 -7.49
N ASN A 2 21.52 -36.75 -8.48
CA ASN A 2 20.28 -35.99 -8.25
C ASN A 2 19.10 -36.81 -7.74
N THR A 3 19.01 -38.11 -8.07
CA THR A 3 17.82 -38.92 -7.80
C THR A 3 17.48 -39.11 -6.30
N ILE A 4 18.46 -39.22 -5.41
CA ILE A 4 18.22 -39.41 -3.97
C ILE A 4 17.76 -38.08 -3.33
N HIS A 5 18.39 -36.98 -3.71
CA HIS A 5 17.98 -35.65 -3.25
C HIS A 5 16.57 -35.30 -3.71
N ASP A 6 16.26 -35.54 -4.99
CA ASP A 6 14.94 -35.29 -5.57
C ASP A 6 13.84 -36.15 -4.92
N GLN A 7 14.16 -37.42 -4.57
CA GLN A 7 13.26 -38.30 -3.84
C GLN A 7 13.02 -37.80 -2.41
N ALA A 8 14.07 -37.35 -1.73
CA ALA A 8 13.94 -36.80 -0.37
C ALA A 8 13.10 -35.53 -0.37
N MET A 9 13.32 -34.62 -1.34
CA MET A 9 12.54 -33.40 -1.46
C MET A 9 11.08 -33.68 -1.80
N ASN A 10 10.80 -34.63 -2.68
CA ASN A 10 9.43 -35.06 -2.99
C ASN A 10 8.72 -35.62 -1.77
N TYR A 11 9.41 -36.36 -0.92
CA TYR A 11 8.85 -36.83 0.35
C TYR A 11 8.50 -35.66 1.27
N VAL A 12 9.40 -34.68 1.43
CA VAL A 12 9.15 -33.46 2.23
C VAL A 12 7.92 -32.72 1.70
N TYR A 13 7.83 -32.51 0.38
CA TYR A 13 6.68 -31.83 -0.23
C TYR A 13 5.35 -32.56 0.01
N GLN A 14 5.36 -33.90 -0.02
CA GLN A 14 4.18 -34.69 0.32
C GLN A 14 3.79 -34.51 1.79
N GLN A 15 4.76 -34.49 2.72
CA GLN A 15 4.49 -34.26 4.14
C GLN A 15 3.91 -32.86 4.38
N VAL A 16 4.46 -31.84 3.74
CA VAL A 16 3.95 -30.47 3.81
C VAL A 16 2.51 -30.41 3.31
N LEU A 17 2.22 -31.03 2.15
CA LEU A 17 0.87 -31.06 1.59
C LEU A 17 -0.11 -31.78 2.50
N GLN A 18 0.25 -32.97 3.01
CA GLN A 18 -0.61 -33.72 3.93
C GLN A 18 -0.93 -32.93 5.19
N ARG A 19 0.08 -32.25 5.75
CA ARG A 19 -0.10 -31.42 6.94
C ARG A 19 -0.98 -30.21 6.66
N LEU A 20 -0.78 -29.50 5.54
CA LEU A 20 -1.68 -28.42 5.10
C LEU A 20 -3.13 -28.90 4.99
N LEU A 21 -3.34 -30.04 4.29
CA LEU A 21 -4.67 -30.59 4.10
C LEU A 21 -5.33 -31.06 5.41
N SER A 22 -4.55 -31.39 6.46
CA SER A 22 -5.11 -31.75 7.77
C SER A 22 -5.76 -30.55 8.49
N PHE A 23 -5.29 -29.34 8.23
CA PHE A 23 -5.88 -28.11 8.76
C PHE A 23 -7.08 -27.60 7.95
N PHE A 24 -7.18 -28.00 6.67
CA PHE A 24 -8.26 -27.50 5.81
C PHE A 24 -9.59 -28.20 6.10
N SER A 25 -10.62 -27.39 6.33
CA SER A 25 -12.02 -27.81 6.36
C SER A 25 -12.46 -28.38 5.01
N ARG A 26 -13.66 -28.99 4.99
CA ARG A 26 -14.24 -29.48 3.73
C ARG A 26 -14.46 -28.34 2.71
N ALA A 27 -14.89 -27.17 3.17
CA ALA A 27 -15.10 -26.00 2.32
C ALA A 27 -13.77 -25.51 1.72
N GLU A 28 -12.71 -25.42 2.52
CA GLU A 28 -11.38 -25.01 2.06
C GLU A 28 -10.75 -26.01 1.09
N ARG A 29 -10.97 -27.30 1.28
CA ARG A 29 -10.54 -28.31 0.30
C ARG A 29 -11.29 -28.19 -1.02
N THR A 30 -12.57 -27.79 -0.98
CA THR A 30 -13.34 -27.50 -2.20
C THR A 30 -12.80 -26.25 -2.88
N ALA A 31 -12.53 -25.17 -2.14
CA ALA A 31 -11.90 -23.97 -2.64
C ALA A 31 -10.52 -24.25 -3.27
N LEU A 32 -9.71 -25.12 -2.64
CA LEU A 32 -8.44 -25.57 -3.20
C LEU A 32 -8.61 -26.27 -4.56
N GLN A 33 -9.62 -27.12 -4.73
CA GLN A 33 -9.88 -27.77 -6.02
C GLN A 33 -10.31 -26.75 -7.09
N LEU A 34 -11.14 -25.77 -6.72
CA LEU A 34 -11.54 -24.69 -7.61
C LEU A 34 -10.35 -23.82 -8.01
N LEU A 35 -9.45 -23.50 -7.06
CA LEU A 35 -8.21 -22.78 -7.33
C LEU A 35 -7.33 -23.54 -8.34
N ILE A 36 -7.13 -24.84 -8.14
CA ILE A 36 -6.38 -25.69 -9.06
C ILE A 36 -7.00 -25.65 -10.46
N GLN A 37 -8.32 -25.81 -10.58
CA GLN A 37 -9.01 -25.74 -11.86
C GLN A 37 -8.85 -24.38 -12.53
N ARG A 38 -8.99 -23.28 -11.78
CA ARG A 38 -8.81 -21.90 -12.28
C ARG A 38 -7.40 -21.69 -12.82
N LEU A 39 -6.38 -22.14 -12.09
CA LEU A 39 -4.98 -22.07 -12.54
C LEU A 39 -4.71 -22.91 -13.79
N VAL A 40 -5.23 -24.14 -13.85
CA VAL A 40 -5.07 -25.02 -15.02
C VAL A 40 -5.72 -24.42 -16.27
N VAL A 41 -6.91 -23.83 -16.12
CA VAL A 41 -7.59 -23.13 -17.22
C VAL A 41 -6.79 -21.91 -17.67
N ALA A 42 -6.30 -21.10 -16.72
CA ALA A 42 -5.50 -19.91 -17.02
C ALA A 42 -4.17 -20.27 -17.72
N ALA A 43 -3.54 -21.38 -17.34
CA ALA A 43 -2.33 -21.88 -18.01
C ALA A 43 -2.58 -22.47 -19.40
N GLY A 44 -3.85 -22.73 -19.75
CA GLY A 44 -4.22 -23.38 -21.01
C GLY A 44 -4.08 -24.90 -21.00
N GLY A 45 -4.14 -25.52 -19.82
CA GLY A 45 -4.13 -26.97 -19.60
C GLY A 45 -3.03 -27.45 -18.66
N MET A 46 -3.19 -28.68 -18.16
CA MET A 46 -2.28 -29.28 -17.19
C MET A 46 -0.86 -29.46 -17.75
N GLU A 47 -0.73 -29.71 -19.04
CA GLU A 47 0.56 -29.92 -19.71
C GLU A 47 1.41 -28.65 -19.78
N ARG A 48 0.77 -27.47 -19.76
CA ARG A 48 1.44 -26.17 -19.82
C ARG A 48 1.81 -25.61 -18.46
N MET A 49 1.41 -26.27 -17.37
CA MET A 49 1.66 -25.80 -16.01
C MET A 49 3.15 -25.61 -15.69
N GLY A 50 4.03 -26.41 -16.27
CA GLY A 50 5.49 -26.29 -16.05
C GLY A 50 6.12 -25.00 -16.57
N GLU A 51 5.49 -24.35 -17.55
CA GLU A 51 5.94 -23.09 -18.14
C GLU A 51 5.22 -21.86 -17.54
N TYR A 52 4.16 -22.10 -16.78
CA TYR A 52 3.31 -21.07 -16.21
C TYR A 52 3.94 -20.47 -14.96
N LYS A 53 4.08 -19.15 -14.94
CA LYS A 53 4.62 -18.38 -13.78
C LYS A 53 3.50 -17.63 -13.09
N VAL A 54 3.37 -17.88 -11.82
CA VAL A 54 2.37 -17.24 -10.94
C VAL A 54 3.07 -16.32 -9.95
N MET A 55 2.57 -15.13 -9.77
CA MET A 55 3.04 -14.16 -8.79
C MET A 55 2.03 -13.97 -7.67
N VAL A 56 2.52 -13.86 -6.44
CA VAL A 56 1.79 -13.38 -5.27
C VAL A 56 2.61 -12.34 -4.51
N THR A 57 1.93 -11.43 -3.85
CA THR A 57 2.55 -10.30 -3.17
C THR A 57 2.12 -10.24 -1.70
N PRO A 58 2.60 -11.18 -0.84
CA PRO A 58 2.20 -11.21 0.55
C PRO A 58 2.72 -9.99 1.31
N SER A 59 1.92 -9.51 2.25
CA SER A 59 2.23 -8.39 3.13
C SER A 59 2.56 -8.82 4.58
N GLY A 60 2.60 -10.12 4.86
CA GLY A 60 2.82 -10.64 6.22
C GLY A 60 1.59 -10.59 7.11
N THR A 61 0.43 -10.29 6.53
CA THR A 61 -0.86 -10.27 7.22
C THR A 61 -1.45 -11.66 7.30
N ARG A 62 -2.41 -11.86 8.20
CA ARG A 62 -3.18 -13.11 8.33
C ARG A 62 -3.65 -13.67 7.00
N ASP A 63 -4.39 -12.82 6.27
CA ASP A 63 -5.04 -13.23 5.04
C ASP A 63 -4.00 -13.54 3.96
N SER A 64 -2.92 -12.76 3.88
CA SER A 64 -1.84 -13.01 2.91
C SER A 64 -1.06 -14.30 3.21
N CYS A 65 -0.80 -14.61 4.49
CA CYS A 65 -0.16 -15.87 4.90
C CYS A 65 -1.06 -17.08 4.62
N TYR A 66 -2.38 -16.95 4.90
CA TYR A 66 -3.36 -17.99 4.59
C TYR A 66 -3.44 -18.25 3.07
N MET A 67 -3.54 -17.21 2.26
CA MET A 67 -3.61 -17.33 0.81
C MET A 67 -2.34 -17.96 0.22
N LEU A 68 -1.17 -17.62 0.76
CA LEU A 68 0.09 -18.26 0.36
C LEU A 68 0.08 -19.77 0.69
N ALA A 69 -0.46 -20.17 1.84
CA ALA A 69 -0.60 -21.59 2.20
C ALA A 69 -1.56 -22.32 1.25
N LEU A 70 -2.68 -21.71 0.90
CA LEU A 70 -3.65 -22.27 -0.05
C LEU A 70 -3.02 -22.44 -1.45
N LEU A 71 -2.28 -21.43 -1.91
CA LEU A 71 -1.57 -21.49 -3.20
C LEU A 71 -0.46 -22.53 -3.19
N ARG A 72 0.28 -22.66 -2.07
CA ARG A 72 1.29 -23.72 -1.91
C ARG A 72 0.66 -25.10 -1.96
N ALA A 73 -0.48 -25.31 -1.30
CA ALA A 73 -1.23 -26.56 -1.38
C ALA A 73 -1.66 -26.88 -2.82
N ALA A 74 -2.08 -25.87 -3.59
CA ALA A 74 -2.40 -26.02 -5.02
C ALA A 74 -1.17 -26.45 -5.83
N GLN A 75 -0.02 -25.77 -5.64
CA GLN A 75 1.23 -26.08 -6.32
C GLN A 75 1.68 -27.51 -6.07
N LEU A 76 1.67 -27.95 -4.81
CA LEU A 76 2.07 -29.30 -4.43
C LEU A 76 1.06 -30.38 -4.89
N SER A 77 -0.23 -30.04 -4.89
CA SER A 77 -1.28 -30.94 -5.41
C SER A 77 -1.15 -31.18 -6.91
N ILE A 78 -0.79 -30.14 -7.68
CA ILE A 78 -0.52 -30.27 -9.12
C ILE A 78 0.76 -31.07 -9.34
N ALA A 79 1.83 -30.79 -8.61
CA ALA A 79 3.09 -31.53 -8.70
C ALA A 79 2.94 -33.03 -8.42
N GLY A 80 1.98 -33.44 -7.60
CA GLY A 80 1.68 -34.85 -7.34
C GLY A 80 0.85 -35.56 -8.44
N ARG A 81 0.32 -34.80 -9.41
CA ARG A 81 -0.60 -35.33 -10.45
C ARG A 81 -0.11 -35.10 -11.88
N ALA A 82 0.83 -34.20 -12.07
CA ALA A 82 1.36 -33.79 -13.37
C ALA A 82 2.89 -33.90 -13.39
N PRO A 83 3.51 -34.02 -14.59
CA PRO A 83 4.97 -34.06 -14.72
C PRO A 83 5.67 -32.82 -14.16
N ALA A 84 4.99 -31.67 -14.22
CA ALA A 84 5.50 -30.39 -13.73
C ALA A 84 4.36 -29.56 -13.13
N THR A 85 4.73 -28.61 -12.28
CA THR A 85 3.82 -27.60 -11.71
C THR A 85 4.32 -26.20 -12.03
N PHE A 86 3.48 -25.18 -11.78
CA PHE A 86 3.82 -23.79 -12.04
C PHE A 86 5.00 -23.29 -11.19
N GLN A 87 5.71 -22.31 -11.72
CA GLN A 87 6.70 -21.54 -11.00
C GLN A 87 5.99 -20.48 -10.15
N LEU A 88 6.42 -20.31 -8.91
CA LEU A 88 5.84 -19.38 -7.97
C LEU A 88 6.83 -18.25 -7.66
N ARG A 89 6.47 -17.03 -7.99
CA ARG A 89 7.16 -15.82 -7.56
C ARG A 89 6.42 -15.23 -6.35
N VAL A 90 7.09 -15.21 -5.22
CA VAL A 90 6.62 -14.57 -3.99
C VAL A 90 7.43 -13.30 -3.80
N ALA A 91 6.81 -12.16 -3.91
CA ALA A 91 7.51 -10.88 -3.82
C ALA A 91 6.83 -9.99 -2.79
N THR A 92 7.62 -9.30 -1.97
CA THR A 92 7.12 -8.33 -1.00
C THR A 92 7.75 -6.96 -1.23
N LEU A 93 6.95 -5.91 -1.03
CA LEU A 93 7.42 -4.53 -1.03
C LEU A 93 7.93 -4.18 0.36
N ARG A 94 9.19 -3.74 0.45
CA ARG A 94 9.79 -3.25 1.67
C ARG A 94 9.78 -1.73 1.69
N ARG A 95 9.16 -1.18 2.73
CA ARG A 95 9.08 0.26 2.96
C ARG A 95 9.45 0.60 4.41
N SER A 96 9.57 1.89 4.69
CA SER A 96 9.90 2.36 6.06
C SER A 96 8.88 1.88 7.09
N GLU A 97 7.61 1.82 6.72
CA GLU A 97 6.51 1.35 7.56
C GLU A 97 6.34 -0.18 7.60
N SER A 98 7.13 -0.93 6.86
CA SER A 98 7.07 -2.41 6.90
C SER A 98 7.58 -2.89 8.26
N GLY A 99 6.66 -3.30 9.13
CA GLY A 99 6.97 -3.76 10.47
C GLY A 99 7.81 -5.05 10.48
N THR A 100 8.67 -5.18 11.49
CA THR A 100 9.48 -6.40 11.68
C THR A 100 8.64 -7.64 11.88
N ALA A 101 7.47 -7.52 12.54
CA ALA A 101 6.56 -8.67 12.73
C ALA A 101 5.95 -9.17 11.43
N ALA A 102 5.56 -8.28 10.51
CA ALA A 102 5.07 -8.70 9.20
C ALA A 102 6.15 -9.49 8.44
N LEU A 103 7.41 -9.02 8.47
CA LEU A 103 8.54 -9.72 7.86
C LEU A 103 8.83 -11.05 8.54
N ASN A 104 8.75 -11.11 9.87
CA ASN A 104 8.91 -12.35 10.64
C ASN A 104 7.79 -13.34 10.35
N ASN A 105 6.54 -12.89 10.23
CA ASN A 105 5.41 -13.73 9.86
C ASN A 105 5.58 -14.33 8.46
N MET A 106 6.06 -13.52 7.49
CA MET A 106 6.41 -14.02 6.17
C MET A 106 7.52 -15.07 6.24
N HIS A 107 8.60 -14.78 6.97
CA HIS A 107 9.71 -15.72 7.13
C HIS A 107 9.26 -17.05 7.71
N ARG A 108 8.47 -17.04 8.80
CA ARG A 108 7.94 -18.26 9.42
C ARG A 108 7.04 -19.02 8.44
N SER A 109 6.16 -18.32 7.74
CA SER A 109 5.29 -18.93 6.72
C SER A 109 6.11 -19.55 5.58
N PHE A 110 7.15 -18.85 5.08
CA PHE A 110 8.02 -19.38 4.02
C PHE A 110 8.79 -20.62 4.46
N ALA A 111 9.29 -20.62 5.70
CA ALA A 111 9.96 -21.77 6.29
C ALA A 111 9.01 -22.97 6.48
N ALA A 112 7.83 -22.75 7.07
CA ALA A 112 6.83 -23.80 7.30
C ALA A 112 6.31 -24.43 6.00
N LEU A 113 6.22 -23.64 4.93
CA LEU A 113 5.79 -24.08 3.60
C LEU A 113 6.93 -24.66 2.75
N PHE A 114 8.15 -24.73 3.26
CA PHE A 114 9.35 -25.18 2.53
C PHE A 114 9.54 -24.44 1.20
N LEU A 115 9.46 -23.11 1.22
CA LEU A 115 9.62 -22.31 0.00
C LEU A 115 11.09 -21.99 -0.28
N TYR A 116 11.96 -21.91 0.73
CA TYR A 116 13.36 -21.55 0.57
C TYR A 116 14.17 -22.57 -0.24
N ASP A 117 13.83 -23.85 -0.10
CA ASP A 117 14.57 -24.95 -0.72
C ASP A 117 13.92 -25.48 -1.99
N ASP A 118 12.82 -24.86 -2.46
CA ASP A 118 12.11 -25.28 -3.66
C ASP A 118 12.59 -24.49 -4.90
N PRO A 119 13.26 -25.14 -5.88
CA PRO A 119 13.78 -24.46 -7.06
C PRO A 119 12.67 -23.88 -7.96
N ARG A 120 11.40 -24.22 -7.73
CA ARG A 120 10.23 -23.67 -8.45
C ARG A 120 9.69 -22.40 -7.80
N VAL A 121 10.34 -21.91 -6.72
CA VAL A 121 9.90 -20.75 -5.95
C VAL A 121 10.98 -19.68 -5.95
N GLU A 122 10.62 -18.47 -6.31
CA GLU A 122 11.44 -17.28 -6.19
C GLU A 122 10.92 -16.46 -5.00
N LEU A 123 11.75 -16.24 -3.96
CA LEU A 123 11.43 -15.42 -2.81
C LEU A 123 12.17 -14.08 -2.93
N LEU A 124 11.41 -13.02 -3.17
CA LEU A 124 11.95 -11.71 -3.53
C LEU A 124 11.45 -10.63 -2.56
N MET A 125 12.28 -9.62 -2.40
CA MET A 125 11.95 -8.38 -1.70
C MET A 125 12.32 -7.20 -2.60
N VAL A 126 11.39 -6.27 -2.77
CA VAL A 126 11.64 -5.06 -3.54
C VAL A 126 11.82 -3.90 -2.57
N GLU A 127 12.99 -3.31 -2.60
CA GLU A 127 13.30 -2.06 -1.90
C GLU A 127 13.48 -0.95 -2.91
N HIS A 128 12.61 0.06 -2.84
CA HIS A 128 12.61 1.13 -3.80
C HIS A 128 12.53 0.56 -5.24
N ARG A 129 13.64 0.45 -5.95
CA ARG A 129 13.74 -0.09 -7.31
C ARG A 129 14.66 -1.30 -7.45
N GLN A 130 15.16 -1.80 -6.34
CA GLN A 130 16.02 -2.98 -6.32
C GLN A 130 15.22 -4.23 -5.99
N VAL A 131 15.41 -5.28 -6.78
CA VAL A 131 14.85 -6.60 -6.50
C VAL A 131 15.94 -7.44 -5.84
N LEU A 132 15.71 -7.79 -4.60
CA LEU A 132 16.65 -8.52 -3.75
C LEU A 132 16.08 -9.87 -3.34
N PRO A 133 16.90 -10.88 -2.99
CA PRO A 133 16.41 -12.05 -2.30
C PRO A 133 15.75 -11.66 -0.98
N PHE A 134 14.64 -12.34 -0.63
CA PHE A 134 13.96 -12.07 0.63
C PHE A 134 14.87 -12.34 1.84
N ASN A 135 15.01 -11.33 2.68
CA ASN A 135 15.72 -11.41 3.95
C ASN A 135 14.99 -10.55 5.00
N HIS A 136 14.30 -11.19 5.94
CA HIS A 136 13.53 -10.52 6.99
C HIS A 136 14.37 -9.76 8.02
N LEU A 137 15.67 -10.08 8.13
CA LEU A 137 16.63 -9.44 9.06
C LEU A 137 17.40 -8.28 8.43
N ALA A 138 17.38 -8.14 7.10
CA ALA A 138 18.10 -7.06 6.46
C ALA A 138 17.54 -5.70 6.91
N PRO A 139 18.38 -4.72 7.28
CA PRO A 139 17.92 -3.36 7.52
C PRO A 139 17.43 -2.75 6.22
N LEU A 140 16.49 -1.79 6.31
CA LEU A 140 16.11 -1.00 5.15
C LEU A 140 17.32 -0.15 4.70
N GLY A 141 17.61 -0.15 3.41
CA GLY A 141 18.69 0.66 2.85
C GLY A 141 18.44 2.16 3.05
N MET A 142 19.50 2.92 3.35
CA MET A 142 19.40 4.37 3.59
C MET A 142 18.86 5.12 2.39
N ASP A 143 19.23 4.72 1.17
CA ASP A 143 18.73 5.33 -0.05
C ASP A 143 17.23 5.08 -0.23
N SER A 144 16.77 3.87 0.09
CA SER A 144 15.35 3.52 0.09
C SER A 144 14.57 4.33 1.12
N ALA A 145 15.09 4.45 2.34
CA ALA A 145 14.45 5.25 3.40
C ALA A 145 14.36 6.73 3.01
N ASN A 146 15.43 7.30 2.45
CA ASN A 146 15.45 8.68 1.98
C ASN A 146 14.48 8.91 0.80
N ALA A 147 14.38 7.94 -0.10
CA ALA A 147 13.44 7.97 -1.20
C ALA A 147 11.99 7.97 -0.71
N HIS A 148 11.65 7.07 0.20
CA HIS A 148 10.30 6.99 0.79
C HIS A 148 9.94 8.31 1.49
N ARG A 149 10.85 8.82 2.33
CA ARG A 149 10.66 10.11 3.01
C ARG A 149 10.42 11.24 2.02
N THR A 150 11.24 11.34 0.97
CA THR A 150 11.13 12.41 -0.02
C THR A 150 9.82 12.30 -0.79
N ASN A 151 9.44 11.11 -1.24
CA ASN A 151 8.20 10.88 -1.96
C ASN A 151 6.97 11.18 -1.09
N LEU A 152 6.98 10.74 0.17
CA LEU A 152 5.92 11.05 1.14
C LEU A 152 5.75 12.57 1.30
N LEU A 153 6.84 13.31 1.45
CA LEU A 153 6.80 14.78 1.58
C LEU A 153 6.28 15.44 0.31
N MET A 154 6.75 15.02 -0.86
CA MET A 154 6.28 15.54 -2.14
C MET A 154 4.79 15.28 -2.34
N MET A 155 4.32 14.05 -2.10
CA MET A 155 2.91 13.67 -2.18
C MET A 155 2.05 14.41 -1.16
N GLY A 156 2.53 14.52 0.09
CA GLY A 156 1.80 15.17 1.18
C GLY A 156 1.60 16.66 0.96
N HIS A 157 2.55 17.35 0.30
CA HIS A 157 2.39 18.75 -0.09
C HIS A 157 1.39 18.94 -1.23
N ARG A 158 1.22 17.96 -2.11
CA ARG A 158 0.34 18.04 -3.29
C ARG A 158 -1.10 17.74 -2.93
N ARG A 159 -1.83 18.72 -2.44
CA ARG A 159 -3.26 18.63 -2.09
C ARG A 159 -4.05 19.77 -2.69
N ALA A 160 -5.31 19.52 -3.00
CA ALA A 160 -6.24 20.58 -3.30
C ALA A 160 -6.53 21.41 -2.02
N ARG A 161 -6.86 22.68 -2.19
CA ARG A 161 -7.13 23.57 -1.06
C ARG A 161 -8.31 23.09 -0.22
N GLY A 162 -8.09 22.90 1.09
CA GLY A 162 -9.09 22.40 2.03
C GLY A 162 -9.24 20.87 2.07
N GLU A 163 -8.48 20.15 1.25
CA GLU A 163 -8.41 18.69 1.31
C GLU A 163 -7.62 18.24 2.55
N LYS A 164 -8.06 17.15 3.18
CA LYS A 164 -7.36 16.55 4.31
C LYS A 164 -6.06 15.90 3.88
N LEU A 165 -5.11 15.80 4.82
CA LEU A 165 -3.86 15.10 4.57
C LEU A 165 -4.12 13.59 4.42
N GLU A 166 -3.94 13.09 3.19
CA GLU A 166 -3.89 11.67 2.87
C GLU A 166 -2.44 11.25 2.69
N TRP A 167 -1.78 10.98 3.79
CA TRP A 167 -0.36 10.64 3.81
C TRP A 167 -0.03 9.27 3.21
N ARG A 168 -1.06 8.43 3.00
CA ARG A 168 -0.94 7.09 2.41
C ARG A 168 -0.91 7.07 0.88
N ASP A 169 -1.14 8.19 0.22
CA ASP A 169 -1.11 8.26 -1.25
C ASP A 169 0.24 7.83 -1.82
N ASP A 170 1.35 8.15 -1.11
CA ASP A 170 2.68 7.67 -1.48
C ASP A 170 2.78 6.14 -1.41
N ALA A 171 2.22 5.52 -0.37
CA ALA A 171 2.21 4.06 -0.24
C ALA A 171 1.38 3.39 -1.35
N CYS A 172 0.26 3.99 -1.75
CA CYS A 172 -0.56 3.50 -2.86
C CYS A 172 0.22 3.54 -4.19
N LEU A 173 0.89 4.66 -4.47
CA LEU A 173 1.69 4.86 -5.67
C LEU A 173 2.88 3.89 -5.71
N ALA A 174 3.60 3.73 -4.60
CA ALA A 174 4.71 2.81 -4.48
C ALA A 174 4.29 1.34 -4.67
N ARG A 175 3.10 0.97 -4.18
CA ARG A 175 2.54 -0.38 -4.37
C ARG A 175 2.20 -0.63 -5.83
N ALA A 176 1.60 0.33 -6.51
CA ALA A 176 1.31 0.22 -7.94
C ALA A 176 2.60 0.09 -8.77
N GLU A 177 3.62 0.90 -8.46
CA GLU A 177 4.93 0.79 -9.09
C GLU A 177 5.57 -0.58 -8.85
N PHE A 178 5.53 -1.08 -7.62
CA PHE A 178 5.99 -2.41 -7.26
C PHE A 178 5.29 -3.51 -8.07
N TYR A 179 3.96 -3.48 -8.20
CA TYR A 179 3.22 -4.47 -8.98
C TYR A 179 3.67 -4.47 -10.44
N GLY A 180 3.79 -3.29 -11.06
CA GLY A 180 4.25 -3.15 -12.43
C GLY A 180 5.68 -3.63 -12.64
N GLN A 181 6.58 -3.35 -11.71
CA GLN A 181 7.99 -3.76 -11.78
C GLN A 181 8.14 -5.27 -11.61
N ILE A 182 7.61 -5.83 -10.53
CA ILE A 182 7.84 -7.24 -10.20
C ILE A 182 7.11 -8.19 -11.18
N ALA A 183 6.00 -7.72 -11.77
CA ALA A 183 5.31 -8.48 -12.81
C ALA A 183 6.16 -8.66 -14.07
N ARG A 184 7.07 -7.73 -14.36
CA ARG A 184 7.94 -7.75 -15.56
C ARG A 184 9.35 -8.25 -15.28
N TRP A 185 9.80 -8.21 -14.04
CA TRP A 185 11.16 -8.57 -13.67
C TRP A 185 11.51 -9.99 -14.14
N SER A 186 12.77 -10.20 -14.59
CA SER A 186 13.30 -11.50 -15.03
C SER A 186 12.35 -12.28 -15.95
N ASN A 187 12.05 -11.71 -17.12
CA ASN A 187 11.16 -12.27 -18.13
C ASN A 187 9.68 -12.39 -17.71
N GLY A 188 9.28 -11.72 -16.64
CA GLY A 188 7.90 -11.55 -16.24
C GLY A 188 7.19 -12.78 -15.69
N VAL A 189 5.90 -12.60 -15.42
CA VAL A 189 4.97 -13.62 -14.94
C VAL A 189 3.71 -13.65 -15.81
N ASP A 190 3.03 -14.79 -15.85
CA ASP A 190 1.80 -14.97 -16.63
C ASP A 190 0.55 -14.56 -15.84
N ALA A 191 0.58 -14.74 -14.51
CA ALA A 191 -0.54 -14.39 -13.64
C ALA A 191 -0.10 -13.74 -12.33
N TRP A 192 -0.90 -12.79 -11.86
CA TRP A 192 -0.87 -12.28 -10.49
C TRP A 192 -2.13 -12.70 -9.77
N LEU A 193 -1.96 -13.38 -8.64
CA LEU A 193 -3.05 -13.80 -7.78
C LEU A 193 -3.19 -12.81 -6.62
N ALA A 194 -4.41 -12.32 -6.41
CA ALA A 194 -4.75 -11.49 -5.27
C ALA A 194 -6.12 -11.86 -4.72
N SER A 195 -6.28 -11.66 -3.41
CA SER A 195 -7.48 -12.05 -2.64
C SER A 195 -8.28 -10.85 -2.14
N GLU A 196 -7.98 -9.65 -2.62
CA GLU A 196 -8.70 -8.44 -2.27
C GLU A 196 -10.14 -8.49 -2.76
N SER A 197 -11.08 -8.08 -1.90
CA SER A 197 -12.48 -7.98 -2.29
C SER A 197 -12.67 -6.98 -3.43
N PRO A 198 -13.71 -7.12 -4.28
CA PRO A 198 -13.99 -6.18 -5.37
C PRO A 198 -14.10 -4.73 -4.90
N ARG A 199 -14.61 -4.51 -3.69
CA ARG A 199 -14.67 -3.18 -3.06
C ARG A 199 -13.26 -2.62 -2.80
N ARG A 200 -12.33 -3.44 -2.29
CA ARG A 200 -10.95 -3.02 -2.04
C ARG A 200 -10.18 -2.79 -3.34
N GLN A 201 -10.41 -3.62 -4.35
CA GLN A 201 -9.82 -3.42 -5.68
C GLN A 201 -10.25 -2.07 -6.25
N LYS A 202 -11.55 -1.75 -6.19
CA LYS A 202 -12.09 -0.46 -6.64
C LYS A 202 -11.48 0.70 -5.86
N GLN A 203 -11.44 0.59 -4.53
CA GLN A 203 -10.84 1.61 -3.68
C GLN A 203 -9.36 1.85 -4.03
N PHE A 204 -8.57 0.79 -4.24
CA PHE A 204 -7.18 0.91 -4.63
C PHE A 204 -7.01 1.65 -5.97
N VAL A 205 -7.86 1.35 -6.97
CA VAL A 205 -7.81 2.02 -8.28
C VAL A 205 -8.19 3.51 -8.16
N GLU A 206 -9.18 3.84 -7.32
CA GLU A 206 -9.56 5.23 -7.02
C GLU A 206 -8.43 5.99 -6.29
N ASP A 207 -7.80 5.35 -5.30
CA ASP A 207 -6.65 5.91 -4.57
C ASP A 207 -5.43 6.08 -5.50
N LEU A 208 -5.21 5.12 -6.41
CA LEU A 208 -4.16 5.22 -7.41
C LEU A 208 -4.41 6.38 -8.39
N ASP A 209 -5.65 6.57 -8.85
CA ASP A 209 -5.99 7.71 -9.71
C ASP A 209 -5.69 9.05 -9.02
N ARG A 210 -6.07 9.19 -7.75
CA ARG A 210 -5.73 10.36 -6.93
C ARG A 210 -4.21 10.53 -6.81
N ALA A 211 -3.49 9.44 -6.52
CA ALA A 211 -2.05 9.47 -6.32
C ALA A 211 -1.27 9.84 -7.60
N VAL A 212 -1.65 9.32 -8.77
CA VAL A 212 -1.01 9.68 -10.05
C VAL A 212 -1.30 11.13 -10.45
N GLN A 213 -2.49 11.65 -10.15
CA GLN A 213 -2.80 13.07 -10.36
C GLN A 213 -1.92 13.96 -9.45
N LYS A 214 -1.76 13.59 -8.17
CA LYS A 214 -0.84 14.27 -7.25
C LYS A 214 0.61 14.22 -7.76
N ALA A 215 1.03 13.11 -8.33
CA ALA A 215 2.34 12.97 -8.95
C ALA A 215 2.50 13.77 -10.27
N GLY A 216 1.46 14.45 -10.77
CA GLY A 216 1.52 15.27 -11.97
C GLY A 216 1.50 14.46 -13.28
N ILE A 217 0.96 13.23 -13.27
CA ILE A 217 0.96 12.34 -14.44
C ILE A 217 -0.32 12.44 -15.25
N GLY A 218 -1.40 12.92 -14.65
CA GLY A 218 -2.73 13.00 -15.25
C GLY A 218 -3.67 11.89 -14.74
N ALA A 219 -4.97 12.05 -15.01
CA ALA A 219 -5.99 11.14 -14.52
C ALA A 219 -5.95 9.78 -15.22
N LEU A 220 -6.18 8.71 -14.46
CA LEU A 220 -6.48 7.39 -15.00
C LEU A 220 -7.91 7.38 -15.59
N LYS A 221 -8.14 6.50 -16.54
CA LYS A 221 -9.48 6.27 -17.11
C LYS A 221 -9.80 4.77 -17.06
N PRO A 222 -10.03 4.21 -15.87
CA PRO A 222 -10.38 2.80 -15.76
C PRO A 222 -11.81 2.57 -16.27
N ASN A 223 -12.02 1.49 -17.03
CA ASN A 223 -13.36 1.13 -17.50
C ASN A 223 -14.13 0.36 -16.41
N SER A 224 -13.48 -0.57 -15.73
CA SER A 224 -14.10 -1.46 -14.73
C SER A 224 -13.81 -1.05 -13.28
N GLY A 225 -12.70 -0.36 -13.04
CA GLY A 225 -12.21 -0.04 -11.70
C GLY A 225 -11.77 -1.27 -10.90
N THR A 226 -11.47 -2.39 -11.56
CA THR A 226 -11.00 -3.64 -10.95
C THR A 226 -9.54 -3.92 -11.31
N PHE A 227 -8.93 -4.93 -10.68
CA PHE A 227 -7.56 -5.34 -10.96
C PHE A 227 -7.38 -6.01 -12.32
N ASP A 228 -8.45 -6.38 -13.01
CA ASP A 228 -8.38 -6.92 -14.37
C ASP A 228 -7.69 -5.97 -15.36
N GLU A 229 -7.85 -4.66 -15.15
CA GLU A 229 -7.26 -3.62 -15.99
C GLU A 229 -5.96 -3.04 -15.41
N LEU A 230 -5.59 -3.41 -14.17
CA LEU A 230 -4.49 -2.76 -13.45
C LEU A 230 -3.20 -2.76 -14.25
N PHE A 231 -2.77 -3.92 -14.80
CA PHE A 231 -1.51 -3.98 -15.55
C PHE A 231 -1.57 -3.20 -16.86
N ALA A 232 -2.72 -3.12 -17.52
CA ALA A 232 -2.89 -2.27 -18.69
C ALA A 232 -2.80 -0.78 -18.34
N LEU A 233 -3.36 -0.37 -17.20
CA LEU A 233 -3.23 0.98 -16.67
C LEU A 233 -1.77 1.31 -16.33
N LEU A 234 -1.07 0.41 -15.63
CA LEU A 234 0.34 0.57 -15.28
C LEU A 234 1.24 0.63 -16.52
N ASP A 235 0.95 -0.16 -17.54
CA ASP A 235 1.64 -0.12 -18.83
C ASP A 235 1.46 1.24 -19.52
N GLY A 236 0.25 1.77 -19.52
CA GLY A 236 -0.07 3.10 -20.05
C GLY A 236 0.65 4.23 -19.31
N LEU A 237 0.97 4.07 -18.03
CA LEU A 237 1.71 5.03 -17.23
C LEU A 237 3.24 4.99 -17.51
N GLY A 238 3.75 3.93 -18.15
CA GLY A 238 5.13 3.85 -18.61
C GLY A 238 6.17 3.52 -17.53
N GLY A 239 5.77 2.94 -16.40
CA GLY A 239 6.68 2.35 -15.40
C GLY A 239 7.47 3.33 -14.53
N ASP A 240 7.24 4.64 -14.64
CA ASP A 240 7.81 5.68 -13.78
C ASP A 240 6.69 6.55 -13.21
N LEU A 241 6.16 6.14 -12.07
CA LEU A 241 4.98 6.77 -11.46
C LEU A 241 5.31 8.05 -10.69
N TYR A 242 6.59 8.33 -10.46
CA TYR A 242 7.05 9.57 -9.80
C TYR A 242 7.62 10.62 -10.77
N ARG A 243 7.51 10.37 -12.08
CA ARG A 243 8.14 11.22 -13.12
C ARG A 243 7.71 12.68 -13.07
N GLY A 244 6.55 13.00 -12.54
CA GLY A 244 6.10 14.38 -12.38
C GLY A 244 6.81 15.15 -11.26
N PHE A 245 7.47 14.45 -10.32
CA PHE A 245 8.20 15.06 -9.20
C PHE A 245 9.68 15.30 -9.48
N TYR A 246 10.24 14.62 -10.49
CA TYR A 246 11.68 14.61 -10.71
C TYR A 246 12.03 14.99 -12.16
N SER A 247 13.13 15.69 -12.34
CA SER A 247 13.70 15.96 -13.66
C SER A 247 14.19 14.67 -14.32
N GLU A 248 14.39 14.69 -15.64
CA GLU A 248 14.81 13.50 -16.38
C GLU A 248 16.18 12.95 -15.92
N SER A 249 17.11 13.86 -15.57
CA SER A 249 18.42 13.48 -15.02
C SER A 249 18.31 12.80 -13.64
N GLU A 250 17.36 13.23 -12.81
CA GLU A 250 17.10 12.63 -11.52
C GLU A 250 16.42 11.27 -11.68
N ARG A 251 15.50 11.13 -12.64
CA ARG A 251 14.82 9.88 -12.95
C ARG A 251 15.76 8.78 -13.42
N GLN A 252 16.88 9.13 -14.08
CA GLN A 252 17.88 8.13 -14.49
C GLN A 252 18.48 7.39 -13.30
N CYS A 253 18.68 8.06 -12.15
CA CYS A 253 19.14 7.44 -10.91
C CYS A 253 18.09 6.52 -10.28
N TRP A 254 16.82 6.59 -10.72
CA TRP A 254 15.69 5.88 -10.16
C TRP A 254 15.20 4.73 -11.05
N ARG A 255 15.73 4.60 -12.26
CA ARG A 255 15.38 3.48 -13.13
C ARG A 255 16.00 2.20 -12.59
N PRO A 256 15.22 1.12 -12.48
CA PRO A 256 15.77 -0.18 -12.09
C PRO A 256 16.87 -0.59 -13.05
N GLU A 257 17.97 -1.06 -12.53
CA GLU A 257 19.06 -1.61 -13.33
C GLU A 257 18.62 -2.92 -13.97
N GLY A 258 18.26 -2.89 -15.25
CA GLY A 258 18.04 -4.06 -16.09
C GLY A 258 16.87 -4.98 -15.71
N GLY A 259 16.47 -5.86 -16.63
CA GLY A 259 15.59 -7.00 -16.32
C GLY A 259 14.08 -6.74 -16.25
N PHE A 260 13.62 -5.55 -16.60
CA PHE A 260 12.19 -5.19 -16.58
C PHE A 260 11.50 -5.28 -17.95
N GLU A 261 12.17 -5.79 -18.95
CA GLU A 261 11.56 -6.10 -20.24
C GLU A 261 10.98 -7.51 -20.19
N SER A 262 9.70 -7.65 -20.39
CA SER A 262 9.01 -8.93 -20.45
C SER A 262 8.20 -9.07 -21.72
N CYS A 263 8.34 -10.22 -22.37
CA CYS A 263 7.44 -10.64 -23.44
C CYS A 263 6.13 -11.24 -22.91
N ARG A 264 6.03 -11.51 -21.60
CA ARG A 264 4.84 -12.07 -20.97
C ARG A 264 3.86 -10.96 -20.63
N ARG A 265 2.58 -11.22 -20.86
CA ARG A 265 1.49 -10.35 -20.44
C ARG A 265 0.91 -10.92 -19.14
N THR A 266 1.03 -10.19 -18.07
CA THR A 266 0.46 -10.58 -16.77
C THR A 266 -1.04 -10.40 -16.78
N THR A 267 -1.78 -11.44 -16.38
CA THR A 267 -3.23 -11.39 -16.15
C THR A 267 -3.53 -11.44 -14.66
N PHE A 268 -4.59 -10.76 -14.25
CA PHE A 268 -5.09 -10.86 -12.88
C PHE A 268 -5.93 -12.13 -12.72
N VAL A 269 -5.72 -12.85 -11.61
CA VAL A 269 -6.55 -14.00 -11.22
C VAL A 269 -7.11 -13.71 -9.84
N ASP A 270 -8.38 -13.37 -9.80
CA ASP A 270 -9.11 -13.13 -8.55
C ASP A 270 -9.32 -14.45 -7.81
N ILE A 271 -8.90 -14.48 -6.54
CA ILE A 271 -9.05 -15.60 -5.64
C ILE A 271 -9.76 -15.21 -4.33
N HIS A 272 -10.43 -14.06 -4.33
CA HIS A 272 -11.17 -13.58 -3.15
C HIS A 272 -12.22 -14.59 -2.66
N ASP A 273 -12.95 -15.19 -3.58
CA ASP A 273 -13.98 -16.21 -3.31
C ASP A 273 -13.40 -17.55 -2.81
N MET A 274 -12.08 -17.73 -2.87
CA MET A 274 -11.38 -18.93 -2.33
C MET A 274 -11.06 -18.78 -0.84
N ALA A 275 -11.13 -17.59 -0.30
CA ALA A 275 -10.92 -17.32 1.12
C ALA A 275 -12.18 -17.66 1.93
N VAL A 276 -12.56 -18.94 1.96
CA VAL A 276 -13.75 -19.45 2.67
C VAL A 276 -13.47 -19.68 4.15
N GLY A 277 -14.52 -19.67 4.97
CA GLY A 277 -14.44 -19.87 6.42
C GLY A 277 -14.18 -18.56 7.19
N ASN A 278 -14.44 -18.61 8.48
CA ASN A 278 -14.18 -17.50 9.39
C ASN A 278 -12.75 -17.55 9.96
N LEU A 279 -12.37 -16.53 10.71
CA LEU A 279 -11.04 -16.45 11.30
C LEU A 279 -10.74 -17.59 12.28
N GLU A 280 -11.74 -18.00 13.07
CA GLU A 280 -11.60 -19.07 14.07
C GLU A 280 -11.25 -20.40 13.40
N GLU A 281 -11.85 -20.68 12.24
CA GLU A 281 -11.57 -21.89 11.46
C GLU A 281 -10.16 -21.90 10.88
N ARG A 282 -9.64 -20.72 10.49
CA ARG A 282 -8.30 -20.58 9.89
C ARG A 282 -7.18 -20.43 10.93
N TRP A 283 -7.54 -20.08 12.17
CA TRP A 283 -6.56 -19.77 13.20
C TRP A 283 -5.58 -20.91 13.50
N PRO A 284 -5.99 -22.19 13.60
CA PRO A 284 -5.06 -23.29 13.81
C PRO A 284 -4.00 -23.41 12.70
N LEU A 285 -4.36 -23.23 11.43
CA LEU A 285 -3.40 -23.21 10.33
C LEU A 285 -2.38 -22.07 10.50
N LEU A 286 -2.86 -20.89 10.84
CA LEU A 286 -2.00 -19.71 10.99
C LEU A 286 -1.05 -19.85 12.18
N SER A 287 -1.58 -20.18 13.37
CA SER A 287 -0.79 -20.21 14.61
C SER A 287 0.05 -21.47 14.76
N GLU A 288 -0.50 -22.65 14.52
CA GLU A 288 0.17 -23.93 14.82
C GLU A 288 1.06 -24.41 13.67
N PHE A 289 0.68 -24.11 12.41
CA PHE A 289 1.45 -24.56 11.26
C PHE A 289 2.36 -23.49 10.71
N LEU A 290 1.84 -22.28 10.43
CA LEU A 290 2.63 -21.19 9.85
C LEU A 290 3.43 -20.42 10.91
N GLY A 291 3.16 -20.60 12.19
CA GLY A 291 3.80 -19.88 13.28
C GLY A 291 3.47 -18.38 13.24
N PHE A 292 2.29 -18.02 12.75
CA PHE A 292 1.84 -16.64 12.69
C PHE A 292 1.67 -16.08 14.11
N GLU A 293 2.32 -14.97 14.38
CA GLU A 293 2.14 -14.21 15.60
C GLU A 293 1.33 -12.97 15.27
N ALA A 294 0.19 -12.84 15.96
CA ALA A 294 -0.55 -11.60 15.94
C ALA A 294 0.22 -10.60 16.80
N GLU A 295 0.82 -9.59 16.18
CA GLU A 295 1.16 -8.40 16.95
C GLU A 295 -0.13 -7.79 17.46
N GLU A 296 -0.08 -7.25 18.68
CA GLU A 296 -1.23 -6.55 19.30
C GLU A 296 -1.81 -5.44 18.42
N TRP A 297 -1.16 -5.13 17.30
CA TRP A 297 -1.38 -3.93 16.49
C TRP A 297 -1.84 -4.18 15.05
N VAL A 298 -1.77 -5.41 14.54
CA VAL A 298 -2.15 -5.74 13.15
C VAL A 298 -3.61 -6.18 13.10
N PHE A 299 -4.50 -5.35 13.61
CA PHE A 299 -5.91 -5.50 13.29
C PHE A 299 -6.21 -4.70 12.02
N HIS A 300 -6.19 -5.42 10.90
CA HIS A 300 -6.67 -4.88 9.63
C HIS A 300 -8.16 -4.58 9.74
N GLN A 301 -8.44 -3.34 10.02
CA GLN A 301 -9.79 -2.84 9.86
C GLN A 301 -9.80 -1.85 8.72
N GLY A 302 -10.31 -2.36 7.62
CA GLY A 302 -10.83 -1.65 6.48
C GLY A 302 -10.13 -0.33 6.13
N GLU A 303 -9.57 -0.21 4.97
CA GLU A 303 -9.08 1.01 4.32
C GLU A 303 -7.57 1.29 4.37
N GLY A 304 -6.72 0.31 4.65
CA GLY A 304 -5.26 0.48 4.48
C GLY A 304 -4.46 -0.51 5.30
N GLU A 305 -3.66 -1.30 4.64
CA GLU A 305 -2.86 -2.37 5.25
C GLU A 305 -1.84 -1.90 6.31
N TYR A 306 -1.66 -0.59 6.51
CA TYR A 306 -0.57 -0.03 7.33
C TYR A 306 -0.96 1.20 8.17
N ALA A 307 -2.24 1.51 8.34
CA ALA A 307 -2.63 2.66 9.16
C ALA A 307 -2.67 2.28 10.63
N ASP A 308 -1.67 2.68 11.40
CA ASP A 308 -1.76 2.66 12.85
C ASP A 308 -2.82 3.70 13.29
N PRO A 309 -3.88 3.28 14.00
CA PRO A 309 -4.92 4.19 14.47
C PRO A 309 -4.40 5.34 15.34
N LEU A 310 -3.31 5.11 16.07
CA LEU A 310 -2.66 6.15 16.86
C LEU A 310 -2.10 7.27 15.96
N ILE A 311 -1.49 6.90 14.83
CA ILE A 311 -0.90 7.87 13.90
C ILE A 311 -2.00 8.69 13.21
N GLU A 312 -3.08 8.05 12.79
CA GLU A 312 -4.24 8.76 12.23
C GLU A 312 -4.84 9.76 13.25
N ALA A 313 -5.04 9.32 14.50
CA ALA A 313 -5.56 10.17 15.56
C ALA A 313 -4.62 11.33 15.86
N HIS A 314 -3.30 11.08 15.89
CA HIS A 314 -2.28 12.12 16.09
C HIS A 314 -2.33 13.17 14.98
N LEU A 315 -2.37 12.77 13.70
CA LEU A 315 -2.45 13.71 12.59
C LEU A 315 -3.75 14.53 12.62
N ARG A 316 -4.89 13.95 13.08
CA ARG A 316 -6.14 14.69 13.28
C ARG A 316 -6.07 15.65 14.49
N GLY A 317 -5.32 15.28 15.53
CA GLY A 317 -5.01 16.19 16.65
C GLY A 317 -4.21 17.40 16.18
N LEU A 318 -3.14 17.18 15.40
CA LEU A 318 -2.34 18.27 14.82
C LEU A 318 -3.17 19.15 13.86
N GLU A 319 -4.02 18.55 13.02
CA GLU A 319 -4.92 19.30 12.14
C GLU A 319 -5.90 20.17 12.93
N ALA A 320 -6.44 19.67 14.04
CA ALA A 320 -7.31 20.44 14.92
C ALA A 320 -6.57 21.62 15.55
N GLU A 321 -5.36 21.39 16.05
CA GLU A 321 -4.55 22.40 16.75
C GLU A 321 -4.06 23.51 15.80
N PHE A 322 -3.44 23.15 14.68
CA PHE A 322 -2.75 24.10 13.80
C PHE A 322 -3.60 24.67 12.66
N ILE A 323 -4.62 23.95 12.22
CA ILE A 323 -5.44 24.35 11.07
C ILE A 323 -6.83 24.83 11.48
N SER A 324 -7.44 24.21 12.50
CA SER A 324 -8.84 24.44 12.88
C SER A 324 -9.02 25.26 14.15
N ASP A 325 -7.94 25.72 14.78
CA ASP A 325 -7.95 26.54 16.02
C ASP A 325 -8.69 25.85 17.20
N ARG A 326 -8.55 24.52 17.29
CA ARG A 326 -9.13 23.66 18.33
C ARG A 326 -8.03 23.02 19.14
N SER A 327 -8.35 22.42 20.29
CA SER A 327 -7.34 21.67 21.02
C SER A 327 -6.93 20.38 20.28
N TYR A 328 -5.67 19.99 20.41
CA TYR A 328 -5.15 18.71 19.92
C TYR A 328 -6.00 17.53 20.45
N GLU A 329 -6.28 17.53 21.75
CA GLU A 329 -7.07 16.51 22.43
C GLU A 329 -8.49 16.36 21.81
N ALA A 330 -9.13 17.48 21.45
CA ALA A 330 -10.45 17.42 20.81
C ALA A 330 -10.39 16.74 19.45
N GLY A 331 -9.40 17.05 18.61
CA GLY A 331 -9.24 16.42 17.31
C GLY A 331 -8.87 14.94 17.41
N PHE A 332 -7.97 14.61 18.32
CA PHE A 332 -7.55 13.24 18.62
C PHE A 332 -8.74 12.37 19.06
N SER A 333 -9.44 12.82 20.12
CA SER A 333 -10.56 12.08 20.71
C SER A 333 -11.75 11.92 19.75
N GLU A 334 -12.08 12.95 18.98
CA GLU A 334 -13.12 12.87 17.95
C GLU A 334 -12.80 11.82 16.91
N HIS A 335 -11.53 11.72 16.47
CA HIS A 335 -11.13 10.70 15.53
C HIS A 335 -11.23 9.30 16.12
N VAL A 336 -10.75 9.09 17.34
CA VAL A 336 -10.83 7.80 18.05
C VAL A 336 -12.29 7.35 18.21
N GLN A 337 -13.19 8.25 18.63
CA GLN A 337 -14.61 7.95 18.76
C GLN A 337 -15.25 7.54 17.43
N ARG A 338 -14.94 8.27 16.34
CA ARG A 338 -15.43 7.96 14.99
C ARG A 338 -14.93 6.60 14.51
N MET A 339 -13.67 6.30 14.76
CA MET A 339 -13.07 5.01 14.43
C MET A 339 -13.77 3.88 15.19
N LEU A 340 -13.96 4.00 16.50
CA LEU A 340 -14.65 2.99 17.32
C LEU A 340 -16.10 2.79 16.87
N ALA A 341 -16.82 3.86 16.53
CA ALA A 341 -18.17 3.77 15.99
C ALA A 341 -18.19 2.99 14.66
N ASN A 342 -17.22 3.23 13.77
CA ASN A 342 -17.08 2.49 12.51
C ASN A 342 -16.77 1.00 12.76
N MET A 343 -15.92 0.69 13.76
CA MET A 343 -15.64 -0.70 14.15
C MET A 343 -16.91 -1.43 14.58
N GLN A 344 -17.74 -0.80 15.39
CA GLN A 344 -19.03 -1.36 15.81
C GLN A 344 -20.00 -1.57 14.63
N LEU A 345 -20.11 -0.60 13.72
CA LEU A 345 -20.91 -0.73 12.50
C LEU A 345 -20.46 -1.89 11.61
N GLN A 346 -19.17 -2.16 11.56
CA GLN A 346 -18.58 -3.27 10.81
C GLN A 346 -18.62 -4.60 11.57
N ARG A 347 -19.24 -4.64 12.76
CA ARG A 347 -19.34 -5.81 13.64
C ARG A 347 -17.99 -6.44 13.97
N VAL A 348 -17.02 -5.60 14.26
CA VAL A 348 -15.72 -6.07 14.75
C VAL A 348 -15.90 -6.76 16.09
N PRO A 349 -15.21 -7.89 16.35
CA PRO A 349 -15.29 -8.60 17.62
C PRO A 349 -15.01 -7.68 18.81
N GLU A 350 -15.83 -7.78 19.85
CA GLU A 350 -15.75 -6.94 21.06
C GLU A 350 -14.36 -6.93 21.71
N PRO A 351 -13.63 -8.06 21.84
CA PRO A 351 -12.27 -8.05 22.39
C PRO A 351 -11.28 -7.16 21.63
N VAL A 352 -11.46 -7.03 20.31
CA VAL A 352 -10.63 -6.16 19.45
C VAL A 352 -10.95 -4.70 19.71
N CYS A 353 -12.24 -4.36 19.87
CA CYS A 353 -12.65 -3.00 20.23
C CYS A 353 -12.13 -2.62 21.62
N GLU A 354 -12.20 -3.53 22.61
CA GLU A 354 -11.68 -3.32 23.94
C GLU A 354 -10.17 -3.09 23.98
N GLN A 355 -9.39 -3.87 23.22
CA GLN A 355 -7.96 -3.65 23.09
C GLN A 355 -7.65 -2.28 22.48
N MET A 356 -8.40 -1.86 21.47
CA MET A 356 -8.23 -0.55 20.85
C MET A 356 -8.54 0.59 21.84
N ILE A 357 -9.62 0.47 22.61
CA ILE A 357 -9.99 1.43 23.66
C ILE A 357 -8.91 1.47 24.74
N ALA A 358 -8.40 0.32 25.18
CA ALA A 358 -7.35 0.24 26.20
C ALA A 358 -6.07 0.94 25.75
N ARG A 359 -5.73 0.82 24.45
CA ARG A 359 -4.55 1.46 23.87
C ARG A 359 -4.70 2.98 23.72
N LEU A 360 -5.83 3.42 23.19
CA LEU A 360 -5.99 4.82 22.76
C LEU A 360 -6.63 5.72 23.83
N GLY A 361 -6.98 5.21 25.02
CA GLY A 361 -7.68 6.08 25.93
C GLY A 361 -7.81 5.69 27.39
N GLN A 362 -7.44 4.49 27.83
CA GLN A 362 -7.70 4.11 29.23
C GLN A 362 -6.48 4.13 30.16
N ARG A 363 -5.25 4.07 29.64
CA ARG A 363 -4.03 3.93 30.46
C ARG A 363 -3.00 5.02 30.24
N GLN A 364 -3.14 5.84 29.22
CA GLN A 364 -2.17 6.86 28.84
C GLN A 364 -2.87 8.21 28.67
N THR A 365 -2.17 9.28 29.01
CA THR A 365 -2.63 10.64 28.75
C THR A 365 -2.52 10.95 27.26
N THR A 366 -3.30 11.91 26.78
CA THR A 366 -3.22 12.35 25.38
C THR A 366 -1.82 12.85 25.01
N GLU A 367 -1.09 13.43 25.97
CA GLU A 367 0.29 13.88 25.78
C GLU A 367 1.27 12.71 25.60
N GLU A 368 1.16 11.66 26.40
CA GLU A 368 1.97 10.44 26.24
C GLU A 368 1.70 9.76 24.89
N LEU A 369 0.44 9.75 24.44
CA LEU A 369 0.08 9.23 23.12
C LEU A 369 0.63 10.10 21.98
N ARG A 370 0.64 11.44 22.14
CA ARG A 370 1.27 12.37 21.20
C ARG A 370 2.76 12.11 21.07
N GLU A 371 3.47 11.99 22.19
CA GLU A 371 4.90 11.68 22.22
C GLU A 371 5.20 10.32 21.56
N ALA A 372 4.41 9.30 21.87
CA ALA A 372 4.55 7.97 21.27
C ALA A 372 4.35 8.00 19.75
N ALA A 373 3.32 8.70 19.26
CA ALA A 373 3.06 8.88 17.85
C ALA A 373 4.19 9.65 17.14
N ALA A 374 4.62 10.76 17.71
CA ALA A 374 5.72 11.57 17.18
C ALA A 374 7.03 10.79 17.12
N SER A 375 7.33 10.00 18.17
CA SER A 375 8.50 9.12 18.22
C SER A 375 8.45 8.05 17.13
N TRP A 376 7.30 7.39 16.93
CA TRP A 376 7.12 6.40 15.89
C TRP A 376 7.29 7.00 14.49
N LEU A 377 6.68 8.16 14.22
CA LEU A 377 6.81 8.87 12.94
C LEU A 377 8.27 9.26 12.66
N HIS A 378 8.99 9.71 13.70
CA HIS A 378 10.40 10.04 13.59
C HIS A 378 11.27 8.81 13.30
N GLN A 379 11.04 7.70 14.00
CA GLN A 379 11.79 6.46 13.79
C GLN A 379 11.50 5.85 12.41
N THR A 380 10.25 5.92 11.96
CA THR A 380 9.81 5.29 10.71
C THR A 380 10.21 6.10 9.48
N TYR A 381 9.99 7.43 9.51
CA TYR A 381 10.18 8.30 8.33
C TYR A 381 11.31 9.31 8.48
N GLY A 382 11.92 9.41 9.66
CA GLY A 382 12.92 10.45 9.95
C GLY A 382 12.33 11.87 9.97
N LEU A 383 11.01 12.00 10.19
CA LEU A 383 10.30 13.29 10.21
C LEU A 383 9.94 13.67 11.63
N ASN A 384 10.19 14.92 11.99
CA ASN A 384 9.75 15.50 13.26
C ASN A 384 8.35 16.12 13.14
N GLU A 385 7.72 16.44 14.28
CA GLU A 385 6.37 16.99 14.32
C GLU A 385 6.25 18.32 13.55
N ALA A 386 7.28 19.19 13.56
CA ALA A 386 7.26 20.44 12.82
C ALA A 386 7.15 20.22 11.30
N GLN A 387 7.78 19.17 10.76
CA GLN A 387 7.69 18.78 9.36
C GLN A 387 6.30 18.24 9.00
N TRP A 388 5.66 17.50 9.91
CA TRP A 388 4.26 17.08 9.73
C TRP A 388 3.30 18.27 9.78
N VAL A 389 3.54 19.24 10.68
CA VAL A 389 2.78 20.49 10.72
C VAL A 389 2.97 21.28 9.43
N CYS A 390 4.19 21.36 8.90
CA CYS A 390 4.45 21.96 7.60
C CYS A 390 3.63 21.30 6.47
N LEU A 391 3.54 19.96 6.48
CA LEU A 391 2.68 19.23 5.55
C LEU A 391 1.19 19.60 5.70
N LEU A 392 0.71 19.87 6.92
CA LEU A 392 -0.69 20.28 7.13
C LEU A 392 -1.00 21.66 6.50
N PHE A 393 -0.05 22.58 6.50
CA PHE A 393 -0.23 23.90 5.87
C PHE A 393 0.00 23.89 4.37
N THR A 394 0.76 22.95 3.82
CA THR A 394 1.21 22.93 2.41
C THR A 394 1.69 24.30 1.91
N PRO A 395 2.67 24.93 2.60
CA PRO A 395 2.97 26.33 2.37
C PRO A 395 3.63 26.62 1.01
N PHE A 396 4.17 25.61 0.34
CA PHE A 396 5.04 25.76 -0.83
C PHE A 396 4.34 25.54 -2.17
N ILE A 397 3.09 25.07 -2.19
CA ILE A 397 2.32 24.87 -3.43
C ILE A 397 1.58 26.13 -3.84
N GLU A 398 0.99 26.14 -5.03
CA GLU A 398 0.17 27.24 -5.54
C GLU A 398 0.93 28.59 -5.46
N ARG A 399 2.20 28.57 -5.85
CA ARG A 399 3.11 29.74 -5.75
C ARG A 399 3.22 30.32 -4.34
N GLY A 400 3.17 29.47 -3.32
CA GLY A 400 3.32 29.87 -1.93
C GLY A 400 2.09 30.54 -1.33
N ALA A 401 0.90 30.29 -1.86
CA ALA A 401 -0.35 30.90 -1.36
C ALA A 401 -0.63 30.64 0.14
N GLY A 402 -0.16 29.49 0.66
CA GLY A 402 -0.27 29.12 2.08
C GLY A 402 0.85 29.64 2.99
N LEU A 403 1.93 30.19 2.40
CA LEU A 403 3.17 30.47 3.13
C LEU A 403 2.99 31.51 4.25
N GLU A 404 2.35 32.63 3.95
CA GLU A 404 2.14 33.69 4.94
C GLU A 404 1.31 33.19 6.16
N ARG A 405 0.27 32.39 5.90
CA ARG A 405 -0.54 31.80 6.96
C ARG A 405 0.31 30.86 7.82
N PHE A 406 1.12 30.00 7.22
CA PHE A 406 2.04 29.11 7.91
C PHE A 406 3.03 29.88 8.78
N LEU A 407 3.64 30.93 8.25
CA LEU A 407 4.58 31.76 9.00
C LEU A 407 3.89 32.45 10.18
N ARG A 408 2.69 33.02 10.00
CA ARG A 408 1.95 33.67 11.07
C ARG A 408 1.61 32.71 12.22
N SER A 409 1.22 31.47 11.88
CA SER A 409 0.83 30.48 12.88
C SER A 409 2.02 29.83 13.59
N CYS A 410 3.06 29.45 12.84
CA CYS A 410 4.13 28.60 13.38
C CYS A 410 5.48 29.32 13.51
N HIS A 411 5.77 30.32 12.67
CA HIS A 411 7.09 30.96 12.57
C HIS A 411 7.00 32.48 12.39
N PRO A 412 6.36 33.24 13.30
CA PRO A 412 6.09 34.67 13.12
C PRO A 412 7.38 35.48 12.92
N GLY A 413 8.50 35.05 13.49
CA GLY A 413 9.80 35.71 13.28
C GLY A 413 10.34 35.64 11.84
N MET A 414 9.82 34.70 11.04
CA MET A 414 10.23 34.55 9.63
C MET A 414 9.39 35.37 8.63
N LEU A 415 8.38 36.12 9.09
CA LEU A 415 7.55 36.96 8.22
C LEU A 415 8.37 38.01 7.46
N VAL A 416 9.41 38.53 8.09
CA VAL A 416 10.30 39.51 7.47
C VAL A 416 11.05 38.95 6.25
N ALA A 417 11.29 37.61 6.23
CA ALA A 417 11.97 36.89 5.16
C ALA A 417 11.03 36.42 4.04
N LEU A 418 9.73 36.71 4.10
CA LEU A 418 8.74 36.26 3.12
C LEU A 418 9.14 36.55 1.66
N PRO A 419 9.66 37.75 1.29
CA PRO A 419 10.14 38.02 -0.09
C PRO A 419 11.32 37.13 -0.50
N ASP A 420 12.25 36.85 0.42
CA ASP A 420 13.42 36.02 0.14
C ASP A 420 13.05 34.55 0.01
N LEU A 421 12.06 34.09 0.79
CA LEU A 421 11.47 32.73 0.66
C LEU A 421 10.85 32.53 -0.73
N HIS A 422 10.07 33.49 -1.24
CA HIS A 422 9.51 33.42 -2.59
C HIS A 422 10.60 33.43 -3.66
N ARG A 423 11.65 34.24 -3.49
CA ARG A 423 12.81 34.29 -4.43
C ARG A 423 13.52 32.93 -4.47
N ALA A 424 13.80 32.34 -3.31
CA ALA A 424 14.45 31.05 -3.23
C ALA A 424 13.64 29.94 -3.91
N MET A 425 12.31 29.91 -3.72
CA MET A 425 11.41 28.95 -4.38
C MET A 425 11.33 29.14 -5.90
N GLN A 426 11.57 30.37 -6.41
CA GLN A 426 11.68 30.64 -7.83
C GLN A 426 13.04 30.28 -8.44
N GLY A 427 13.93 29.67 -7.66
CA GLY A 427 15.29 29.31 -8.10
C GLY A 427 16.25 30.50 -8.16
N LEU A 428 15.89 31.65 -7.58
CA LEU A 428 16.74 32.81 -7.46
C LEU A 428 17.59 32.73 -6.18
N HIS A 429 18.75 33.38 -6.18
CA HIS A 429 19.62 33.42 -4.99
C HIS A 429 18.90 34.12 -3.83
N GLY A 430 18.83 33.42 -2.71
CA GLY A 430 18.37 33.92 -1.43
C GLY A 430 19.46 33.78 -0.35
N PRO A 431 19.29 34.44 0.82
CA PRO A 431 20.18 34.24 1.95
C PRO A 431 20.29 32.75 2.35
N GLU A 432 21.49 32.27 2.62
CA GLU A 432 21.75 30.87 2.98
C GLU A 432 20.92 30.42 4.19
N GLN A 433 20.77 31.28 5.19
CA GLN A 433 19.95 31.02 6.37
C GLN A 433 18.48 30.78 6.05
N VAL A 434 17.93 31.51 5.05
CA VAL A 434 16.54 31.32 4.60
C VAL A 434 16.39 29.98 3.88
N MET A 435 17.33 29.63 3.02
CA MET A 435 17.33 28.33 2.31
C MET A 435 17.48 27.16 3.30
N GLN A 436 18.37 27.28 4.29
CA GLN A 436 18.53 26.27 5.33
C GLN A 436 17.25 26.09 6.15
N TRP A 437 16.61 27.18 6.59
CA TRP A 437 15.34 27.14 7.31
C TRP A 437 14.25 26.42 6.49
N MET A 438 14.16 26.69 5.17
CA MET A 438 13.21 26.01 4.29
C MET A 438 13.41 24.49 4.28
N MET A 439 14.68 24.05 4.19
CA MET A 439 15.04 22.63 4.22
C MET A 439 14.71 21.99 5.58
N ASP A 440 15.02 22.68 6.66
CA ASP A 440 14.80 22.15 8.01
C ASP A 440 13.30 21.99 8.33
N VAL A 441 12.47 22.96 7.95
CA VAL A 441 11.05 22.95 8.26
C VAL A 441 10.24 22.04 7.33
N SER A 442 10.67 21.85 6.08
CA SER A 442 9.98 21.01 5.11
C SER A 442 10.53 19.58 5.06
N GLY A 443 11.80 19.39 5.42
CA GLY A 443 12.52 18.12 5.18
C GLY A 443 12.90 17.89 3.71
N LEU A 444 12.68 18.87 2.81
CA LEU A 444 12.95 18.77 1.39
C LEU A 444 14.12 19.67 0.95
N PRO A 445 14.93 19.26 -0.03
CA PRO A 445 15.88 20.14 -0.68
C PRO A 445 15.19 21.34 -1.36
N VAL A 446 15.83 22.52 -1.36
CA VAL A 446 15.28 23.77 -1.94
C VAL A 446 14.80 23.57 -3.38
N ARG A 447 15.50 22.80 -4.20
CA ARG A 447 15.11 22.50 -5.59
C ARG A 447 13.76 21.78 -5.70
N LEU A 448 13.46 20.82 -4.79
CA LEU A 448 12.16 20.14 -4.78
C LEU A 448 11.05 21.05 -4.25
N ILE A 449 11.35 21.91 -3.28
CA ILE A 449 10.43 22.97 -2.85
C ILE A 449 10.13 23.92 -4.02
N GLY A 450 11.14 24.32 -4.79
CA GLY A 450 10.95 25.13 -5.99
C GLY A 450 10.12 24.42 -7.07
N HIS A 451 10.29 23.11 -7.20
CA HIS A 451 9.44 22.32 -8.10
C HIS A 451 7.98 22.29 -7.64
N LEU A 452 7.71 22.04 -6.36
CA LEU A 452 6.36 22.11 -5.77
C LEU A 452 5.72 23.50 -5.99
N TYR A 453 6.50 24.57 -5.81
CA TYR A 453 6.07 25.94 -6.00
C TYR A 453 5.61 26.23 -7.45
N ALA A 454 6.27 25.62 -8.43
CA ALA A 454 5.98 25.80 -9.84
C ALA A 454 4.87 24.86 -10.38
N MET A 455 4.54 23.80 -9.66
CA MET A 455 3.52 22.82 -10.11
C MET A 455 2.13 23.47 -10.18
N GLU A 456 1.35 23.08 -11.20
CA GLU A 456 -0.04 23.50 -11.34
C GLU A 456 -0.89 23.07 -10.13
N PRO A 457 -1.84 23.92 -9.68
CA PRO A 457 -2.79 23.55 -8.63
C PRO A 457 -3.59 22.30 -9.00
N LEU A 458 -3.89 21.48 -8.00
CA LEU A 458 -4.81 20.35 -8.20
C LEU A 458 -6.26 20.85 -8.20
N PRO A 459 -7.10 20.36 -9.12
CA PRO A 459 -8.53 20.64 -9.07
C PRO A 459 -9.11 20.10 -7.75
N ALA A 460 -10.00 20.87 -7.11
CA ALA A 460 -10.67 20.40 -5.90
C ALA A 460 -11.45 19.09 -6.20
N HIS A 461 -11.22 18.06 -5.40
CA HIS A 461 -11.97 16.79 -5.49
C HIS A 461 -13.45 17.11 -5.25
N GLY A 462 -14.28 16.93 -6.28
CA GLY A 462 -15.70 17.32 -6.29
C GLY A 462 -16.06 18.31 -7.40
N ALA A 463 -15.15 19.16 -7.85
CA ALA A 463 -15.42 20.06 -8.97
C ALA A 463 -15.63 19.27 -10.28
N ALA A 464 -14.89 18.19 -10.49
CA ALA A 464 -15.08 17.29 -11.63
C ALA A 464 -16.39 16.48 -11.54
N ARG A 465 -16.84 16.13 -10.36
CA ARG A 465 -18.12 15.44 -10.13
C ARG A 465 -19.30 16.40 -10.24
N GLN A 466 -19.17 17.61 -9.69
CA GLN A 466 -20.18 18.66 -9.84
C GLN A 466 -20.29 19.16 -11.29
N THR A 467 -19.19 19.27 -12.05
CA THR A 467 -19.26 19.61 -13.48
C THR A 467 -19.89 18.48 -14.30
N LEU A 468 -19.70 17.22 -13.92
CA LEU A 468 -20.35 16.08 -14.57
C LEU A 468 -21.84 16.00 -14.21
N GLU A 469 -22.19 16.21 -12.94
CA GLU A 469 -23.59 16.26 -12.47
C GLU A 469 -24.33 17.47 -13.07
N THR A 470 -23.71 18.65 -13.07
CA THR A 470 -24.30 19.83 -13.75
C THR A 470 -24.35 19.71 -15.28
N ALA A 471 -23.43 18.95 -15.89
CA ALA A 471 -23.49 18.65 -17.33
C ALA A 471 -24.55 17.60 -17.66
N LEU A 472 -24.79 16.63 -16.78
CA LEU A 472 -25.85 15.63 -16.88
C LEU A 472 -27.23 16.27 -16.64
N ASP A 473 -27.38 17.17 -15.64
CA ASP A 473 -28.56 17.95 -15.39
C ASP A 473 -28.89 18.92 -16.55
N ALA A 474 -27.84 19.55 -17.11
CA ALA A 474 -27.99 20.42 -18.28
C ALA A 474 -28.30 19.66 -19.57
N ALA A 475 -27.98 18.36 -19.63
CA ALA A 475 -28.31 17.48 -20.75
C ALA A 475 -29.71 16.81 -20.62
N GLY A 476 -30.43 17.06 -19.53
CA GLY A 476 -31.78 16.52 -19.32
C GLY A 476 -31.85 15.00 -19.17
N LEU A 477 -30.72 14.36 -18.76
CA LEU A 477 -30.66 12.92 -18.49
C LEU A 477 -30.92 12.70 -16.99
N ASP A 478 -32.12 12.84 -16.57
CA ASP A 478 -32.61 12.57 -15.22
C ASP A 478 -32.54 11.05 -14.95
N GLY A 479 -31.64 10.63 -14.05
CA GLY A 479 -31.44 9.24 -13.66
C GLY A 479 -32.54 8.62 -12.78
N SER A 480 -33.76 9.09 -12.86
CA SER A 480 -34.91 8.57 -12.13
C SER A 480 -35.82 7.70 -13.01
N GLY A 481 -35.34 6.51 -13.38
CA GLY A 481 -36.11 5.60 -14.21
C GLY A 481 -35.73 4.14 -14.07
N VAL A 482 -35.66 3.60 -12.85
CA VAL A 482 -35.84 2.15 -12.67
C VAL A 482 -36.95 1.93 -11.66
N GLY A 483 -38.16 1.78 -12.23
CA GLY A 483 -39.37 1.52 -11.53
C GLY A 483 -39.37 0.18 -10.81
N ASP A 484 -39.82 0.26 -9.62
CA ASP A 484 -40.45 -0.80 -8.84
C ASP A 484 -41.42 -1.61 -9.71
N ARG A 485 -41.06 -2.86 -10.02
CA ARG A 485 -42.03 -3.87 -10.46
C ARG A 485 -42.12 -4.94 -9.40
N SER A 486 -43.03 -4.68 -8.47
CA SER A 486 -43.72 -5.71 -7.71
C SER A 486 -44.21 -6.83 -8.63
N VAL A 487 -43.74 -8.04 -8.43
CA VAL A 487 -44.36 -9.25 -8.98
C VAL A 487 -45.09 -9.96 -7.83
N GLU A 488 -46.43 -9.75 -7.77
CA GLU A 488 -47.33 -10.73 -7.19
C GLU A 488 -47.43 -11.93 -8.14
N ARG A 489 -47.01 -13.07 -7.68
CA ARG A 489 -47.71 -14.38 -7.70
C ARG A 489 -46.74 -15.51 -7.31
#